data_f25c938e0011f47615d5b58ce325ec0d
#
_entry.id   f25c938e0011f47615d5b58ce325ec0d
#
_cell.length_a   1.000
_cell.length_b   1.000
_cell.length_c   1.000
_cell.angle_alpha   90.00
_cell.angle_beta   90.00
_cell.angle_gamma   90.00
#
_symmetry.space_group_name_H-M   'P 1'
#
loop_
_entity.id
_entity.type
_entity.pdbx_description
1 polymer ?
#
loop_
_entity_poly.entity_id
_entity_poly.type
_entity_poly.pdbx_seq_one_letter_code
_entity_poly.pdbx_strand_id
1 'polypeptide(L)'
;MYRTSYRRNTMSTWEPILVGGTLAVLVVLFVAFAVRAFHTDHYTGIVDSKSWSREVPVEQWMEVQEEGWDVPATGTIVSTERKFHHYDRVACGTDTRTINGTPTSETRYCDDPVYRTWYVYRIWKWVHVRSFTASGGADDPPTWPDTSDINNTHAVNPERLGAPKEAAIEL
;
A
#
# COMPACT_ATOMS: atom_id res chain seq x y z
N MET A 1 -20.05 26.01 80.41
CA MET A 1 -21.31 25.57 79.79
C MET A 1 -21.28 25.94 78.32
N TYR A 2 -20.84 25.04 77.44
CA TYR A 2 -20.71 25.27 75.99
C TYR A 2 -21.96 24.70 75.32
N ARG A 3 -22.72 25.55 74.62
CA ARG A 3 -23.89 25.16 73.83
C ARG A 3 -23.47 25.01 72.37
N THR A 4 -23.34 23.80 71.89
CA THR A 4 -23.12 23.49 70.48
C THR A 4 -24.48 23.53 69.74
N SER A 5 -24.68 24.52 68.89
CA SER A 5 -25.82 24.60 67.99
C SER A 5 -25.57 23.74 66.75
N TYR A 6 -26.31 22.68 66.62
CA TYR A 6 -26.32 21.80 65.44
C TYR A 6 -27.17 22.46 64.34
N ARG A 7 -26.51 22.96 63.30
CA ARG A 7 -27.15 23.52 62.12
C ARG A 7 -27.63 22.35 61.25
N ARG A 8 -28.92 22.09 61.24
CA ARG A 8 -29.55 21.13 60.33
C ARG A 8 -29.52 21.73 58.95
N ASN A 9 -28.64 21.18 58.04
CA ASN A 9 -28.70 21.46 56.60
C ASN A 9 -30.00 20.81 56.08
N THR A 10 -31.01 21.57 55.76
CA THR A 10 -32.15 21.13 54.98
C THR A 10 -31.69 21.00 53.52
N MET A 11 -31.43 19.79 53.09
CA MET A 11 -31.22 19.52 51.66
C MET A 11 -32.45 20.02 50.90
N SER A 12 -32.18 20.86 49.90
CA SER A 12 -33.20 21.36 48.96
C SER A 12 -33.84 20.18 48.24
N THR A 13 -35.16 20.10 48.25
CA THR A 13 -35.95 19.04 47.58
C THR A 13 -35.77 19.00 46.05
N TRP A 14 -35.03 19.95 45.49
CA TRP A 14 -34.71 20.05 44.05
C TRP A 14 -33.51 19.25 43.61
N GLU A 15 -32.56 19.00 44.51
CA GLU A 15 -31.33 18.25 44.17
C GLU A 15 -31.61 16.82 43.67
N PRO A 16 -32.46 16.00 44.28
CA PRO A 16 -32.73 14.65 43.82
C PRO A 16 -33.46 14.61 42.44
N ILE A 17 -34.23 15.65 42.12
CA ILE A 17 -34.94 15.72 40.82
C ILE A 17 -33.97 16.04 39.68
N LEU A 18 -33.00 16.94 39.91
CA LEU A 18 -31.98 17.27 38.90
C LEU A 18 -31.04 16.10 38.67
N VAL A 19 -30.59 15.41 39.69
CA VAL A 19 -29.70 14.24 39.57
C VAL A 19 -30.43 13.07 38.89
N GLY A 20 -31.70 12.82 39.24
CA GLY A 20 -32.50 11.77 38.61
C GLY A 20 -32.83 12.05 37.14
N GLY A 21 -33.09 13.33 36.80
CA GLY A 21 -33.33 13.75 35.42
C GLY A 21 -32.09 13.59 34.51
N THR A 22 -30.93 14.01 35.00
CA THR A 22 -29.67 13.87 34.23
C THR A 22 -29.28 12.41 34.02
N LEU A 23 -29.47 11.56 35.04
CA LEU A 23 -29.18 10.13 34.91
C LEU A 23 -30.11 9.46 33.87
N ALA A 24 -31.42 9.80 33.88
CA ALA A 24 -32.36 9.27 32.90
C ALA A 24 -31.99 9.66 31.46
N VAL A 25 -31.59 10.91 31.24
CA VAL A 25 -31.15 11.36 29.90
C VAL A 25 -29.89 10.62 29.45
N LEU A 26 -28.92 10.43 30.34
CA LEU A 26 -27.68 9.69 30.01
C LEU A 26 -27.98 8.22 29.67
N VAL A 27 -28.87 7.57 30.38
CA VAL A 27 -29.30 6.18 30.06
C VAL A 27 -30.00 6.12 28.71
N VAL A 28 -30.87 7.05 28.37
CA VAL A 28 -31.55 7.09 27.06
C VAL A 28 -30.52 7.31 25.94
N LEU A 29 -29.57 8.22 26.12
CA LEU A 29 -28.51 8.47 25.13
C LEU A 29 -27.61 7.26 24.98
N PHE A 30 -27.25 6.57 26.05
CA PHE A 30 -26.46 5.34 26.00
C PHE A 30 -27.18 4.21 25.29
N VAL A 31 -28.47 4.02 25.56
CA VAL A 31 -29.29 3.00 24.87
C VAL A 31 -29.42 3.34 23.38
N ALA A 32 -29.68 4.61 23.05
CA ALA A 32 -29.77 5.06 21.65
C ALA A 32 -28.41 4.84 20.90
N PHE A 33 -27.32 5.15 21.58
CA PHE A 33 -25.97 4.88 21.03
C PHE A 33 -25.71 3.39 20.85
N ALA A 34 -26.03 2.57 21.86
CA ALA A 34 -25.86 1.12 21.78
C ALA A 34 -26.70 0.50 20.66
N VAL A 35 -27.97 0.90 20.52
CA VAL A 35 -28.84 0.44 19.42
C VAL A 35 -28.21 0.81 18.06
N ARG A 36 -27.66 2.03 17.95
CA ARG A 36 -27.06 2.47 16.69
C ARG A 36 -25.70 1.81 16.40
N ALA A 37 -24.92 1.53 17.45
CA ALA A 37 -23.62 0.85 17.32
C ALA A 37 -23.75 -0.64 16.99
N PHE A 38 -24.84 -1.27 17.40
CA PHE A 38 -25.10 -2.70 17.15
C PHE A 38 -26.16 -2.93 16.07
N HIS A 39 -26.62 -1.87 15.40
CA HIS A 39 -27.54 -2.02 14.27
C HIS A 39 -26.71 -2.46 13.05
N THR A 40 -26.75 -3.73 12.78
CA THR A 40 -26.18 -4.31 11.57
C THR A 40 -27.19 -4.15 10.44
N ASP A 41 -26.93 -3.28 9.50
CA ASP A 41 -27.69 -3.22 8.26
C ASP A 41 -27.41 -4.49 7.44
N HIS A 42 -28.37 -5.36 7.36
CA HIS A 42 -28.29 -6.51 6.47
C HIS A 42 -28.61 -6.04 5.04
N TYR A 43 -27.54 -5.86 4.25
CA TYR A 43 -27.70 -5.62 2.82
C TYR A 43 -27.88 -6.98 2.12
N THR A 44 -29.01 -7.17 1.50
CA THR A 44 -29.22 -8.30 0.57
C THR A 44 -28.85 -7.79 -0.81
N GLY A 45 -27.65 -8.14 -1.27
CA GLY A 45 -27.25 -7.93 -2.66
C GLY A 45 -27.81 -9.05 -3.54
N ILE A 46 -28.37 -8.68 -4.67
CA ILE A 46 -28.67 -9.66 -5.74
C ILE A 46 -27.41 -9.71 -6.58
N VAL A 47 -26.80 -10.90 -6.70
CA VAL A 47 -25.69 -11.14 -7.63
C VAL A 47 -26.30 -11.25 -9.02
N ASP A 48 -26.07 -10.26 -9.85
CA ASP A 48 -26.66 -10.16 -11.19
C ASP A 48 -25.93 -11.05 -12.19
N SER A 49 -24.62 -11.20 -12.02
CA SER A 49 -23.84 -12.13 -12.83
C SER A 49 -22.62 -12.65 -12.06
N LYS A 50 -22.21 -13.87 -12.40
CA LYS A 50 -20.93 -14.45 -11.96
C LYS A 50 -20.14 -14.86 -13.18
N SER A 51 -18.87 -14.55 -13.19
CA SER A 51 -17.96 -15.05 -14.22
C SER A 51 -16.64 -15.48 -13.59
N TRP A 52 -15.96 -16.40 -14.24
CA TRP A 52 -14.63 -16.83 -13.86
C TRP A 52 -13.68 -16.71 -15.03
N SER A 53 -12.42 -16.48 -14.74
CA SER A 53 -11.35 -16.57 -15.73
C SER A 53 -10.12 -17.23 -15.12
N ARG A 54 -9.44 -18.01 -15.94
CA ARG A 54 -8.18 -18.66 -15.61
C ARG A 54 -7.17 -18.33 -16.69
N GLU A 55 -5.98 -17.99 -16.28
CA GLU A 55 -4.89 -17.62 -17.15
C GLU A 55 -3.65 -18.43 -16.79
N VAL A 56 -3.00 -18.99 -17.80
CA VAL A 56 -1.69 -19.63 -17.68
C VAL A 56 -0.73 -18.86 -18.58
N PRO A 57 0.17 -18.03 -18.02
CA PRO A 57 1.12 -17.27 -18.81
C PRO A 57 2.17 -18.20 -19.43
N VAL A 58 2.61 -17.87 -20.62
CA VAL A 58 3.73 -18.51 -21.31
C VAL A 58 4.90 -17.56 -21.33
N GLU A 59 6.03 -18.03 -20.84
CA GLU A 59 7.29 -17.30 -20.85
C GLU A 59 8.25 -17.95 -21.83
N GLN A 60 9.02 -17.14 -22.55
CA GLN A 60 10.04 -17.57 -23.46
C GLN A 60 11.42 -17.10 -22.97
N TRP A 61 12.43 -17.98 -23.06
CA TRP A 61 13.80 -17.62 -22.77
C TRP A 61 14.39 -16.86 -23.95
N MET A 62 14.66 -15.56 -23.77
CA MET A 62 15.14 -14.71 -24.85
C MET A 62 16.12 -13.63 -24.34
N GLU A 63 16.95 -13.16 -25.25
CA GLU A 63 17.83 -12.02 -25.00
C GLU A 63 17.00 -10.73 -25.08
N VAL A 64 17.07 -9.92 -24.02
CA VAL A 64 16.43 -8.59 -23.94
C VAL A 64 17.46 -7.53 -23.62
N GLN A 65 17.22 -6.33 -24.12
CA GLN A 65 18.01 -5.16 -23.75
C GLN A 65 17.33 -4.45 -22.60
N GLU A 66 18.11 -4.17 -21.58
CA GLU A 66 17.68 -3.44 -20.38
C GLU A 66 18.65 -2.32 -20.07
N GLU A 67 18.24 -1.44 -19.19
CA GLU A 67 19.06 -0.34 -18.73
C GLU A 67 18.92 -0.12 -17.21
N GLY A 68 19.98 0.35 -16.59
CA GLY A 68 19.99 0.58 -15.14
C GLY A 68 21.32 1.07 -14.62
N TRP A 69 21.35 1.34 -13.31
CA TRP A 69 22.56 1.77 -12.60
C TRP A 69 23.54 0.63 -12.32
N ASP A 70 23.07 -0.59 -12.29
CA ASP A 70 23.86 -1.78 -12.03
C ASP A 70 23.56 -2.83 -13.10
N VAL A 71 24.58 -3.58 -13.49
CA VAL A 71 24.48 -4.66 -14.49
C VAL A 71 24.48 -5.99 -13.76
N PRO A 72 23.48 -6.85 -13.99
CA PRO A 72 23.50 -8.22 -13.48
C PRO A 72 24.74 -8.99 -13.93
N ALA A 73 25.19 -9.96 -13.12
CA ALA A 73 26.42 -10.73 -13.42
C ALA A 73 26.42 -11.44 -14.78
N THR A 74 25.22 -11.74 -15.31
CA THR A 74 25.05 -12.39 -16.63
C THR A 74 24.78 -11.38 -17.75
N GLY A 75 24.75 -10.08 -17.44
CA GLY A 75 24.49 -9.02 -18.42
C GLY A 75 25.74 -8.66 -19.24
N THR A 76 25.54 -8.45 -20.54
CA THR A 76 26.57 -7.96 -21.45
C THR A 76 26.34 -6.48 -21.73
N ILE A 77 27.29 -5.62 -21.36
CA ILE A 77 27.20 -4.18 -21.55
C ILE A 77 27.24 -3.84 -23.04
N VAL A 78 26.25 -3.06 -23.49
CA VAL A 78 26.16 -2.55 -24.86
C VAL A 78 26.71 -1.13 -24.95
N SER A 79 26.32 -0.27 -24.00
CA SER A 79 26.80 1.11 -23.91
C SER A 79 26.69 1.65 -22.48
N THR A 80 27.41 2.75 -22.25
CA THR A 80 27.40 3.44 -20.96
C THR A 80 27.22 4.93 -21.17
N GLU A 81 26.56 5.58 -20.23
CA GLU A 81 26.36 7.03 -20.22
C GLU A 81 26.53 7.55 -18.79
N ARG A 82 27.05 8.76 -18.63
CA ARG A 82 27.09 9.42 -17.33
C ARG A 82 25.82 10.21 -17.11
N LYS A 83 24.96 9.74 -16.19
CA LYS A 83 23.68 10.38 -15.84
C LYS A 83 23.69 10.98 -14.44
N PHE A 84 22.94 12.05 -14.26
CA PHE A 84 22.66 12.59 -12.94
C PHE A 84 21.93 11.52 -12.10
N HIS A 85 22.41 11.34 -10.86
CA HIS A 85 21.86 10.35 -9.94
C HIS A 85 21.08 11.01 -8.79
N HIS A 86 21.74 11.92 -8.04
CA HIS A 86 21.15 12.65 -6.92
C HIS A 86 22.00 13.87 -6.56
N TYR A 87 21.54 14.61 -5.57
CA TYR A 87 22.33 15.66 -4.93
C TYR A 87 22.83 15.19 -3.57
N ASP A 88 24.11 15.41 -3.30
CA ASP A 88 24.66 15.27 -1.96
C ASP A 88 24.68 16.63 -1.25
N ARG A 89 24.28 16.63 0.01
CA ARG A 89 24.35 17.83 0.84
C ARG A 89 25.73 17.96 1.46
N VAL A 90 26.57 18.84 0.93
CA VAL A 90 27.94 19.04 1.37
C VAL A 90 28.12 20.38 2.07
N ALA A 91 29.03 20.45 3.05
CA ALA A 91 29.38 21.71 3.68
C ALA A 91 30.15 22.57 2.67
N CYS A 92 29.63 23.75 2.31
CA CYS A 92 30.21 24.63 1.29
C CYS A 92 30.64 26.01 1.85
N GLY A 93 30.64 26.19 3.14
CA GLY A 93 31.12 27.42 3.77
C GLY A 93 30.59 27.58 5.19
N THR A 94 30.85 28.74 5.74
CA THR A 94 30.42 29.10 7.09
C THR A 94 29.81 30.50 7.02
N ASP A 95 28.61 30.65 7.52
CA ASP A 95 27.94 31.94 7.68
C ASP A 95 28.14 32.42 9.13
N THR A 96 28.61 33.65 9.28
CA THR A 96 28.77 34.26 10.60
C THR A 96 27.63 35.23 10.84
N ARG A 97 26.83 34.97 11.87
CA ARG A 97 25.71 35.79 12.29
C ARG A 97 25.95 36.33 13.72
N THR A 98 25.71 37.61 13.94
CA THR A 98 25.77 38.18 15.28
C THR A 98 24.39 38.07 15.93
N ILE A 99 24.30 37.30 17.03
CA ILE A 99 23.10 37.16 17.84
C ILE A 99 23.39 37.76 19.21
N ASN A 100 22.64 38.80 19.62
CA ASN A 100 22.82 39.50 20.91
C ASN A 100 24.25 40.02 21.14
N GLY A 101 24.90 40.49 20.08
CA GLY A 101 26.27 41.01 20.17
C GLY A 101 27.38 39.94 20.14
N THR A 102 27.03 38.67 20.11
CA THR A 102 28.02 37.57 20.04
C THR A 102 28.04 36.99 18.62
N PRO A 103 29.23 36.90 17.98
CA PRO A 103 29.35 36.26 16.68
C PRO A 103 29.12 34.74 16.81
N THR A 104 28.14 34.23 16.08
CA THR A 104 27.83 32.80 16.02
C THR A 104 28.10 32.33 14.59
N SER A 105 28.80 31.22 14.47
CA SER A 105 29.19 30.62 13.21
C SER A 105 28.29 29.41 12.90
N GLU A 106 27.69 29.39 11.74
CA GLU A 106 26.81 28.30 11.27
C GLU A 106 27.36 27.73 9.96
N THR A 107 27.40 26.39 9.86
CA THR A 107 27.85 25.73 8.63
C THR A 107 26.78 25.83 7.55
N ARG A 108 27.16 26.41 6.42
CA ARG A 108 26.32 26.45 5.23
C ARG A 108 26.47 25.18 4.42
N TYR A 109 25.35 24.61 4.00
CA TYR A 109 25.28 23.44 3.14
C TYR A 109 24.81 23.82 1.76
N CYS A 110 25.41 23.16 0.75
CA CYS A 110 25.04 23.25 -0.66
C CYS A 110 24.75 21.87 -1.20
N ASP A 111 23.96 21.83 -2.28
CA ASP A 111 23.66 20.61 -2.98
C ASP A 111 24.71 20.41 -4.09
N ASP A 112 25.48 19.32 -4.00
CA ASP A 112 26.49 18.95 -5.00
C ASP A 112 25.93 17.81 -5.89
N PRO A 113 25.86 17.99 -7.22
CA PRO A 113 25.27 16.98 -8.10
C PRO A 113 26.20 15.77 -8.26
N VAL A 114 25.66 14.61 -7.94
CA VAL A 114 26.36 13.32 -8.08
C VAL A 114 25.92 12.67 -9.39
N TYR A 115 26.91 12.30 -10.20
CA TYR A 115 26.71 11.60 -11.47
C TYR A 115 27.24 10.18 -11.34
N ARG A 116 26.48 9.20 -11.82
CA ARG A 116 26.89 7.80 -11.91
C ARG A 116 26.82 7.31 -13.35
N THR A 117 27.49 6.16 -13.58
CA THR A 117 27.42 5.47 -14.88
C THR A 117 26.06 4.77 -14.99
N TRP A 118 25.36 5.06 -16.05
CA TRP A 118 24.16 4.37 -16.50
C TRP A 118 24.55 3.37 -17.56
N TYR A 119 24.04 2.15 -17.46
CA TYR A 119 24.38 1.05 -18.34
C TYR A 119 23.19 0.69 -19.21
N VAL A 120 23.43 0.41 -20.49
CA VAL A 120 22.56 -0.34 -21.38
C VAL A 120 23.20 -1.69 -21.58
N TYR A 121 22.49 -2.76 -21.28
CA TYR A 121 23.02 -4.12 -21.31
C TYR A 121 22.02 -5.11 -21.89
N ARG A 122 22.51 -6.26 -22.37
CA ARG A 122 21.69 -7.40 -22.79
C ARG A 122 21.78 -8.49 -21.76
N ILE A 123 20.64 -9.13 -21.51
CA ILE A 123 20.54 -10.24 -20.58
C ILE A 123 19.53 -11.27 -21.09
N TRP A 124 19.87 -12.54 -20.92
CA TRP A 124 18.94 -13.64 -21.17
C TRP A 124 18.03 -13.82 -19.97
N LYS A 125 16.73 -13.81 -20.22
CA LYS A 125 15.74 -14.04 -19.17
C LYS A 125 14.43 -14.60 -19.71
N TRP A 126 13.61 -15.12 -18.81
CA TRP A 126 12.25 -15.50 -19.13
C TRP A 126 11.39 -14.26 -19.27
N VAL A 127 10.72 -14.13 -20.41
CA VAL A 127 9.86 -12.99 -20.75
C VAL A 127 8.48 -13.51 -21.09
N HIS A 128 7.47 -12.92 -20.52
CA HIS A 128 6.08 -13.21 -20.87
C HIS A 128 5.82 -12.86 -22.34
N VAL A 129 5.31 -13.80 -23.11
CA VAL A 129 5.06 -13.62 -24.55
C VAL A 129 3.59 -13.78 -24.91
N ARG A 130 2.85 -14.64 -24.21
CA ARG A 130 1.42 -14.89 -24.43
C ARG A 130 0.81 -15.56 -23.21
N SER A 131 -0.51 -15.67 -23.18
CA SER A 131 -1.22 -16.42 -22.16
C SER A 131 -2.25 -17.32 -22.79
N PHE A 132 -2.42 -18.52 -22.24
CA PHE A 132 -3.59 -19.32 -22.44
C PHE A 132 -4.68 -18.86 -21.49
N THR A 133 -5.89 -18.65 -21.98
CA THR A 133 -7.01 -18.18 -21.16
C THR A 133 -8.23 -19.09 -21.33
N ALA A 134 -8.94 -19.31 -20.23
CA ALA A 134 -10.26 -19.90 -20.22
C ALA A 134 -11.17 -19.03 -19.36
N SER A 135 -12.42 -18.87 -19.75
CA SER A 135 -13.41 -18.11 -19.01
C SER A 135 -14.80 -18.70 -19.19
N GLY A 136 -15.68 -18.48 -18.24
CA GLY A 136 -17.06 -18.95 -18.30
C GLY A 136 -17.97 -18.17 -17.36
N GLY A 137 -19.26 -18.42 -17.48
CA GLY A 137 -20.30 -17.87 -16.63
C GLY A 137 -20.53 -18.72 -15.36
N ALA A 138 -21.59 -18.38 -14.61
CA ALA A 138 -21.94 -19.04 -13.36
C ALA A 138 -22.26 -20.52 -13.50
N ASP A 139 -22.83 -20.90 -14.66
CA ASP A 139 -23.29 -22.27 -14.95
C ASP A 139 -22.20 -23.13 -15.60
N ASP A 140 -21.10 -22.50 -16.02
CA ASP A 140 -19.98 -23.19 -16.64
C ASP A 140 -18.99 -23.68 -15.57
N PRO A 141 -18.65 -24.98 -15.54
CA PRO A 141 -17.65 -25.46 -14.59
C PRO A 141 -16.28 -24.84 -14.92
N PRO A 142 -15.55 -24.29 -13.92
CA PRO A 142 -14.26 -23.70 -14.15
C PRO A 142 -13.24 -24.74 -14.64
N THR A 143 -12.71 -24.53 -15.85
CA THR A 143 -11.70 -25.38 -16.47
C THR A 143 -10.40 -24.62 -16.71
N TRP A 144 -9.28 -25.32 -16.68
CA TRP A 144 -8.02 -24.71 -17.10
C TRP A 144 -7.93 -24.69 -18.63
N PRO A 145 -7.28 -23.67 -19.21
CA PRO A 145 -7.07 -23.63 -20.66
C PRO A 145 -6.17 -24.78 -21.11
N ASP A 146 -6.38 -25.22 -22.34
CA ASP A 146 -5.46 -26.17 -22.98
C ASP A 146 -4.10 -25.50 -23.21
N THR A 147 -3.05 -26.15 -22.70
CA THR A 147 -1.66 -25.67 -22.81
C THR A 147 -0.81 -26.57 -23.69
N SER A 148 -1.41 -27.46 -24.50
CA SER A 148 -0.70 -28.41 -25.36
C SER A 148 0.14 -27.75 -26.45
N ASP A 149 -0.17 -26.50 -26.82
CA ASP A 149 0.54 -25.72 -27.85
C ASP A 149 1.79 -24.99 -27.31
N ILE A 150 2.38 -25.49 -26.22
CA ILE A 150 3.62 -24.94 -25.71
C ILE A 150 4.83 -25.49 -26.48
N ASN A 151 5.70 -24.61 -26.95
CA ASN A 151 6.93 -24.99 -27.63
C ASN A 151 8.11 -25.11 -26.68
N ASN A 152 8.21 -26.25 -26.00
CA ASN A 152 9.31 -26.54 -25.08
C ASN A 152 10.46 -27.34 -25.73
N THR A 153 10.35 -27.70 -27.00
CA THR A 153 11.28 -28.62 -27.69
C THR A 153 12.41 -27.92 -28.46
N HIS A 154 12.34 -26.60 -28.68
CA HIS A 154 13.35 -25.86 -29.41
C HIS A 154 14.46 -25.33 -28.50
N ALA A 155 15.69 -25.78 -28.75
CA ALA A 155 16.87 -25.50 -27.94
C ALA A 155 17.29 -24.01 -27.89
N VAL A 156 16.83 -23.17 -28.83
CA VAL A 156 17.30 -21.77 -28.92
C VAL A 156 16.44 -20.80 -28.07
N ASN A 157 15.14 -20.95 -28.14
CA ASN A 157 14.21 -20.10 -27.37
C ASN A 157 13.09 -20.97 -26.78
N PRO A 158 13.36 -21.75 -25.74
CA PRO A 158 12.35 -22.62 -25.14
C PRO A 158 11.24 -21.78 -24.48
N GLU A 159 10.04 -22.33 -24.51
CA GLU A 159 8.90 -21.80 -23.76
C GLU A 159 8.70 -22.59 -22.46
N ARG A 160 8.13 -21.94 -21.46
CA ARG A 160 7.67 -22.58 -20.22
C ARG A 160 6.33 -21.98 -19.78
N LEU A 161 5.58 -22.74 -19.01
CA LEU A 161 4.42 -22.22 -18.32
C LEU A 161 4.87 -21.43 -17.09
N GLY A 162 4.34 -20.23 -16.93
CA GLY A 162 4.49 -19.44 -15.73
C GLY A 162 3.47 -19.82 -14.65
N ALA A 163 3.45 -19.07 -13.56
CA ALA A 163 2.51 -19.32 -12.47
C ALA A 163 1.05 -19.05 -12.93
N PRO A 164 0.16 -20.03 -12.79
CA PRO A 164 -1.25 -19.87 -13.18
C PRO A 164 -1.95 -18.85 -12.28
N LYS A 165 -2.90 -18.13 -12.87
CA LYS A 165 -3.73 -17.12 -12.19
C LYS A 165 -5.20 -17.49 -12.34
N GLU A 166 -5.95 -17.26 -11.28
CA GLU A 166 -7.39 -17.46 -11.24
C GLU A 166 -8.06 -16.19 -10.72
N ALA A 167 -9.11 -15.74 -11.39
CA ALA A 167 -9.95 -14.65 -10.96
C ALA A 167 -11.42 -15.07 -11.04
N ALA A 168 -12.14 -14.87 -9.93
CA ALA A 168 -13.59 -14.93 -9.87
C ALA A 168 -14.13 -13.50 -9.74
N ILE A 169 -15.07 -13.13 -10.60
CA ILE A 169 -15.71 -11.82 -10.59
C ILE A 169 -17.18 -12.05 -10.24
N GLU A 170 -17.58 -11.48 -9.10
CA GLU A 170 -18.99 -11.35 -8.70
C GLU A 170 -19.39 -9.88 -8.90
N LEU A 171 -20.34 -9.62 -9.77
CA LEU A 171 -20.88 -8.29 -10.07
C LEU A 171 -22.34 -8.19 -9.62
#